data_e82f1bab58ac9335aa28328906e2727e
#
_entry.id   e82f1bab58ac9335aa28328906e2727e
#
_cell.length_a   1.000
_cell.length_b   1.000
_cell.length_c   1.000
_cell.angle_alpha   90.00
_cell.angle_beta   90.00
_cell.angle_gamma   90.00
#
_symmetry.space_group_name_H-M   'P 1'
#
loop_
_entity.id
_entity.type
_entity.pdbx_description
1 polymer ?
#
loop_
_entity_poly.entity_id
_entity_poly.type
_entity_poly.pdbx_seq_one_letter_code
_entity_poly.pdbx_strand_id
1 'polypeptide(L)'
;LRLAPVLENLIRTLAPFLAVVERLGDGVLRLLGLPRNWDQLVPALSAGELETLIESNSVTGLMPDERDMLEGLFSLRDTQVREVMVPRSGMVTLPLEVRFGELMEAVHTTHHARFPVLGSSLDDVRGVLDLRRLAEPIAKGLLQRDTALAPYVTPVTMVQETTPVAELLPLIRSGQPLLLV
;
A
#
# COMPACT_ATOMS: atom_id res chain seq x y z
N LEU A 1 22.08 -39.47 -20.32
CA LEU A 1 22.50 -38.48 -21.35
C LEU A 1 22.37 -38.97 -22.83
N ARG A 2 21.75 -40.12 -23.12
CA ARG A 2 21.55 -40.62 -24.49
C ARG A 2 20.10 -40.55 -25.01
N LEU A 3 19.17 -39.97 -24.25
CA LEU A 3 17.76 -39.86 -24.63
C LEU A 3 17.42 -38.58 -25.43
N ALA A 4 18.26 -37.57 -25.36
CA ALA A 4 18.04 -36.28 -26.02
C ALA A 4 17.87 -36.41 -27.55
N PRO A 5 18.76 -37.07 -28.29
CA PRO A 5 18.62 -37.17 -29.76
C PRO A 5 17.44 -38.01 -30.23
N VAL A 6 16.99 -38.98 -29.42
CA VAL A 6 15.78 -39.79 -29.74
C VAL A 6 14.52 -38.93 -29.55
N LEU A 7 14.48 -38.11 -28.49
CA LEU A 7 13.37 -37.19 -28.24
C LEU A 7 13.28 -36.10 -29.33
N GLU A 8 14.40 -35.54 -29.73
CA GLU A 8 14.48 -34.54 -30.80
C GLU A 8 13.99 -35.09 -32.15
N ASN A 9 14.40 -36.30 -32.53
CA ASN A 9 13.92 -36.94 -33.73
C ASN A 9 12.43 -37.29 -33.66
N LEU A 10 11.93 -37.71 -32.51
CA LEU A 10 10.51 -37.97 -32.28
C LEU A 10 9.66 -36.71 -32.45
N ILE A 11 10.11 -35.59 -31.80
CA ILE A 11 9.45 -34.29 -31.93
C ILE A 11 9.43 -33.85 -33.40
N ARG A 12 10.54 -33.96 -34.09
CA ARG A 12 10.68 -33.53 -35.49
C ARG A 12 9.81 -34.35 -36.45
N THR A 13 9.58 -35.64 -36.17
CA THR A 13 8.74 -36.52 -36.97
C THR A 13 7.25 -36.31 -36.65
N LEU A 14 6.92 -35.97 -35.41
CA LEU A 14 5.54 -35.68 -34.98
C LEU A 14 5.08 -34.27 -35.30
N ALA A 15 6.01 -33.30 -35.44
CA ALA A 15 5.69 -31.91 -35.70
C ALA A 15 4.73 -31.66 -36.87
N PRO A 16 4.90 -32.31 -38.07
CA PRO A 16 3.97 -32.10 -39.16
C PRO A 16 2.59 -32.68 -38.87
N PHE A 17 2.51 -33.78 -38.11
CA PHE A 17 1.24 -34.37 -37.72
C PHE A 17 0.48 -33.47 -36.71
N LEU A 18 1.18 -32.94 -35.72
CA LEU A 18 0.62 -31.98 -34.80
C LEU A 18 0.12 -30.70 -35.49
N ALA A 19 0.87 -30.20 -36.47
CA ALA A 19 0.46 -29.02 -37.25
C ALA A 19 -0.82 -29.27 -38.08
N VAL A 20 -1.03 -30.49 -38.55
CA VAL A 20 -2.29 -30.88 -39.26
C VAL A 20 -3.44 -30.96 -38.28
N VAL A 21 -3.24 -31.55 -37.11
CA VAL A 21 -4.27 -31.64 -36.05
C VAL A 21 -4.67 -30.24 -35.56
N GLU A 22 -3.70 -29.34 -35.35
CA GLU A 22 -3.97 -27.97 -35.00
C GLU A 22 -4.78 -27.22 -36.08
N ARG A 23 -4.41 -27.38 -37.35
CA ARG A 23 -5.15 -26.76 -38.47
C ARG A 23 -6.57 -27.28 -38.61
N LEU A 24 -6.76 -28.57 -38.39
CA LEU A 24 -8.11 -29.18 -38.41
C LEU A 24 -8.93 -28.70 -37.22
N GLY A 25 -8.32 -28.60 -36.01
CA GLY A 25 -8.97 -28.05 -34.84
C GLY A 25 -9.36 -26.57 -35.02
N ASP A 26 -8.46 -25.76 -35.58
CA ASP A 26 -8.72 -24.36 -35.93
C ASP A 26 -9.88 -24.22 -36.96
N GLY A 27 -9.94 -25.13 -37.91
CA GLY A 27 -11.02 -25.15 -38.89
C GLY A 27 -12.39 -25.45 -38.28
N VAL A 28 -12.45 -26.41 -37.39
CA VAL A 28 -13.70 -26.78 -36.66
C VAL A 28 -14.13 -25.64 -35.71
N LEU A 29 -13.19 -25.04 -34.98
CA LEU A 29 -13.49 -23.92 -34.10
C LEU A 29 -14.00 -22.68 -34.84
N ARG A 30 -13.45 -22.39 -36.04
CA ARG A 30 -13.98 -21.33 -36.91
C ARG A 30 -15.38 -21.63 -37.44
N LEU A 31 -15.67 -22.90 -37.77
CA LEU A 31 -16.99 -23.29 -38.22
C LEU A 31 -18.06 -23.17 -37.14
N LEU A 32 -17.65 -23.37 -35.88
CA LEU A 32 -18.50 -23.25 -34.69
C LEU A 32 -18.56 -21.78 -34.15
N GLY A 33 -17.86 -20.82 -34.77
CA GLY A 33 -17.89 -19.43 -34.36
C GLY A 33 -17.20 -19.15 -33.00
N LEU A 34 -16.36 -20.08 -32.54
CA LEU A 34 -15.64 -19.92 -31.26
C LEU A 34 -14.35 -19.10 -31.47
N PRO A 35 -14.06 -18.10 -30.60
CA PRO A 35 -12.88 -17.30 -30.73
C PRO A 35 -11.59 -18.08 -30.45
N ARG A 36 -10.57 -17.84 -31.27
CA ARG A 36 -9.26 -18.51 -31.24
C ARG A 36 -8.39 -18.15 -30.03
N ASN A 37 -8.78 -17.18 -29.21
CA ASN A 37 -7.99 -16.68 -28.12
C ASN A 37 -8.16 -17.53 -26.87
N TRP A 38 -7.35 -18.61 -26.79
CA TRP A 38 -7.18 -19.38 -25.54
C TRP A 38 -6.70 -18.49 -24.38
N ASP A 39 -5.98 -17.40 -24.66
CA ASP A 39 -5.58 -16.38 -23.66
C ASP A 39 -6.77 -15.65 -23.02
N GLN A 40 -7.95 -15.66 -23.68
CA GLN A 40 -9.19 -15.10 -23.10
C GLN A 40 -9.99 -16.11 -22.29
N LEU A 41 -9.64 -17.41 -22.40
CA LEU A 41 -10.25 -18.50 -21.64
C LEU A 41 -9.48 -18.85 -20.36
N VAL A 42 -8.27 -18.31 -20.18
CA VAL A 42 -7.60 -18.31 -18.88
C VAL A 42 -8.28 -17.20 -18.08
N PRO A 43 -9.12 -17.51 -17.09
CA PRO A 43 -9.69 -16.47 -16.25
C PRO A 43 -8.53 -15.67 -15.69
N ALA A 44 -8.58 -14.36 -15.85
CA ALA A 44 -7.62 -13.50 -15.17
C ALA A 44 -7.64 -13.87 -13.70
N LEU A 45 -6.51 -14.38 -13.19
CA LEU A 45 -6.39 -14.79 -11.79
C LEU A 45 -6.92 -13.67 -10.93
N SER A 46 -7.91 -13.95 -10.12
CA SER A 46 -8.40 -13.01 -9.14
C SER A 46 -7.32 -12.77 -8.08
N ALA A 47 -7.37 -11.63 -7.39
CA ALA A 47 -6.40 -11.34 -6.34
C ALA A 47 -6.38 -12.43 -5.26
N GLY A 48 -7.54 -13.04 -4.93
CA GLY A 48 -7.64 -14.14 -3.98
C GLY A 48 -7.01 -15.45 -4.50
N GLU A 49 -7.10 -15.73 -5.80
CA GLU A 49 -6.43 -16.90 -6.39
C GLU A 49 -4.90 -16.73 -6.39
N LEU A 50 -4.41 -15.49 -6.64
CA LEU A 50 -2.99 -15.18 -6.52
C LEU A 50 -2.49 -15.36 -5.07
N GLU A 51 -3.25 -14.90 -4.09
CA GLU A 51 -2.97 -15.07 -2.67
C GLU A 51 -2.86 -16.56 -2.32
N THR A 52 -3.84 -17.36 -2.68
CA THR A 52 -3.84 -18.83 -2.47
C THR A 52 -2.65 -19.53 -3.13
N LEU A 53 -2.25 -19.08 -4.33
CA LEU A 53 -1.08 -19.64 -5.02
C LEU A 53 0.23 -19.29 -4.32
N ILE A 54 0.35 -18.11 -3.74
CA ILE A 54 1.52 -17.67 -2.98
C ILE A 54 1.60 -18.42 -1.66
N GLU A 55 0.50 -18.50 -0.91
CA GLU A 55 0.41 -19.24 0.35
C GLU A 55 0.70 -20.74 0.17
N SER A 56 0.19 -21.35 -0.91
CA SER A 56 0.36 -22.80 -1.17
C SER A 56 1.75 -23.22 -1.66
N ASN A 57 2.74 -22.31 -1.70
CA ASN A 57 4.08 -22.59 -2.24
C ASN A 57 4.08 -23.00 -3.73
N SER A 58 2.99 -22.77 -4.45
CA SER A 58 2.82 -23.22 -5.84
C SER A 58 3.56 -22.33 -6.84
N VAL A 59 3.97 -21.12 -6.42
CA VAL A 59 4.77 -20.22 -7.27
C VAL A 59 6.24 -20.55 -7.09
N THR A 60 6.82 -21.21 -8.10
CA THR A 60 8.25 -21.52 -8.12
C THR A 60 9.05 -20.28 -8.50
N GLY A 61 10.16 -20.03 -7.77
CA GLY A 61 11.10 -18.94 -8.07
C GLY A 61 11.01 -17.73 -7.15
N LEU A 62 10.07 -17.67 -6.22
CA LEU A 62 10.04 -16.66 -5.17
C LEU A 62 10.99 -17.01 -4.03
N MET A 63 11.80 -16.04 -3.62
CA MET A 63 12.58 -16.16 -2.38
C MET A 63 11.65 -16.05 -1.16
N PRO A 64 12.03 -16.62 0.00
CA PRO A 64 11.23 -16.52 1.22
C PRO A 64 10.84 -15.08 1.58
N ASP A 65 11.79 -14.16 1.55
CA ASP A 65 11.59 -12.74 1.86
C ASP A 65 10.61 -12.05 0.88
N GLU A 66 10.62 -12.44 -0.39
CA GLU A 66 9.69 -11.92 -1.40
C GLU A 66 8.27 -12.40 -1.15
N ARG A 67 8.13 -13.63 -0.68
CA ARG A 67 6.84 -14.19 -0.29
C ARG A 67 6.26 -13.45 0.91
N ASP A 68 7.04 -13.28 1.98
CA ASP A 68 6.62 -12.57 3.19
C ASP A 68 6.15 -11.14 2.85
N MET A 69 6.82 -10.47 1.89
CA MET A 69 6.38 -9.17 1.40
C MET A 69 5.02 -9.23 0.69
N LEU A 70 4.79 -10.24 -0.14
CA LEU A 70 3.54 -10.40 -0.87
C LEU A 70 2.38 -10.74 0.08
N GLU A 71 2.59 -11.64 1.04
CA GLU A 71 1.62 -11.95 2.09
C GLU A 71 1.29 -10.71 2.92
N GLY A 72 2.31 -9.91 3.30
CA GLY A 72 2.10 -8.63 3.96
C GLY A 72 1.32 -7.63 3.13
N LEU A 73 1.50 -7.62 1.80
CA LEU A 73 0.74 -6.76 0.91
C LEU A 73 -0.74 -7.17 0.82
N PHE A 74 -1.02 -8.47 0.78
CA PHE A 74 -2.40 -8.97 0.76
C PHE A 74 -3.10 -8.68 2.08
N SER A 75 -2.43 -8.89 3.21
CA SER A 75 -3.01 -8.61 4.54
C SER A 75 -3.41 -7.14 4.71
N LEU A 76 -2.69 -6.19 4.06
CA LEU A 76 -3.04 -4.77 4.12
C LEU A 76 -4.41 -4.46 3.49
N ARG A 77 -4.90 -5.29 2.58
CA ARG A 77 -6.21 -5.10 1.95
C ARG A 77 -7.36 -5.38 2.91
N ASP A 78 -7.17 -6.35 3.79
CA ASP A 78 -8.19 -6.80 4.73
C ASP A 78 -8.07 -6.09 6.08
N THR A 79 -6.89 -5.53 6.39
CA THR A 79 -6.66 -4.76 7.61
C THR A 79 -7.34 -3.40 7.55
N GLN A 80 -8.16 -3.08 8.54
CA GLN A 80 -8.83 -1.79 8.68
C GLN A 80 -7.98 -0.81 9.50
N VAL A 81 -8.21 0.49 9.27
CA VAL A 81 -7.51 1.58 10.00
C VAL A 81 -7.62 1.41 11.50
N ARG A 82 -8.79 1.03 12.02
CA ARG A 82 -9.01 0.82 13.46
C ARG A 82 -8.07 -0.20 14.10
N GLU A 83 -7.52 -1.13 13.32
CA GLU A 83 -6.65 -2.19 13.82
C GLU A 83 -5.19 -1.71 14.01
N VAL A 84 -4.81 -0.66 13.28
CA VAL A 84 -3.43 -0.12 13.27
C VAL A 84 -3.34 1.29 13.82
N MET A 85 -4.46 1.99 14.05
CA MET A 85 -4.46 3.35 14.57
C MET A 85 -4.02 3.41 16.03
N VAL A 86 -3.47 4.55 16.42
CA VAL A 86 -3.27 4.86 17.84
C VAL A 86 -4.61 5.30 18.41
N PRO A 87 -5.13 4.63 19.45
CA PRO A 87 -6.36 5.05 20.11
C PRO A 87 -6.28 6.49 20.62
N ARG A 88 -7.42 7.20 20.63
CA ARG A 88 -7.51 8.59 21.07
C ARG A 88 -6.86 8.85 22.44
N SER A 89 -7.01 7.91 23.38
CA SER A 89 -6.41 8.00 24.72
C SER A 89 -4.89 7.92 24.74
N GLY A 90 -4.28 7.40 23.68
CA GLY A 90 -2.83 7.30 23.53
C GLY A 90 -2.21 8.44 22.68
N MET A 91 -3.03 9.35 22.17
CA MET A 91 -2.54 10.44 21.34
C MET A 91 -1.98 11.59 22.19
N VAL A 92 -0.81 12.07 21.80
CA VAL A 92 -0.26 13.33 22.34
C VAL A 92 -0.73 14.48 21.44
N THR A 93 -1.55 15.34 21.99
CA THR A 93 -2.16 16.49 21.29
C THR A 93 -1.74 17.82 21.90
N LEU A 94 -1.86 18.90 21.13
CA LEU A 94 -1.56 20.25 21.58
C LEU A 94 -2.79 21.16 21.40
N PRO A 95 -2.98 22.16 22.29
CA PRO A 95 -4.04 23.15 22.11
C PRO A 95 -3.70 24.11 20.96
N LEU A 96 -4.73 24.76 20.38
CA LEU A 96 -4.53 25.72 19.28
C LEU A 96 -3.64 26.93 19.69
N GLU A 97 -3.70 27.33 20.96
CA GLU A 97 -2.95 28.44 21.53
C GLU A 97 -1.51 28.05 21.88
N VAL A 98 -1.06 26.83 21.55
CA VAL A 98 0.28 26.33 21.87
C VAL A 98 1.37 27.29 21.39
N ARG A 99 2.38 27.51 22.23
CA ARG A 99 3.57 28.31 21.94
C ARG A 99 4.76 27.43 21.57
N PHE A 100 5.73 28.00 20.89
CA PHE A 100 6.91 27.27 20.43
C PHE A 100 7.69 26.60 21.60
N GLY A 101 7.78 27.24 22.75
CA GLY A 101 8.43 26.64 23.92
C GLY A 101 7.73 25.38 24.42
N GLU A 102 6.38 25.39 24.45
CA GLU A 102 5.56 24.22 24.86
C GLU A 102 5.66 23.08 23.86
N LEU A 103 5.68 23.40 22.55
CA LEU A 103 5.93 22.39 21.52
C LEU A 103 7.30 21.72 21.72
N MET A 104 8.35 22.51 21.97
CA MET A 104 9.71 21.98 22.18
C MET A 104 9.80 21.06 23.40
N GLU A 105 9.06 21.40 24.46
CA GLU A 105 8.95 20.56 25.65
C GLU A 105 8.21 19.24 25.35
N ALA A 106 7.11 19.30 24.60
CA ALA A 106 6.38 18.11 24.14
C ALA A 106 7.28 17.22 23.25
N VAL A 107 8.03 17.81 22.32
CA VAL A 107 8.99 17.09 21.47
C VAL A 107 10.07 16.41 22.32
N HIS A 108 10.62 17.12 23.31
CA HIS A 108 11.66 16.57 24.19
C HIS A 108 11.15 15.38 25.01
N THR A 109 9.92 15.46 25.51
CA THR A 109 9.33 14.44 26.38
C THR A 109 8.86 13.21 25.60
N THR A 110 8.26 13.41 24.41
CA THR A 110 7.58 12.34 23.66
C THR A 110 8.35 11.81 22.46
N HIS A 111 9.35 12.57 22.00
CA HIS A 111 10.13 12.30 20.78
C HIS A 111 9.28 12.22 19.49
N HIS A 112 8.07 12.78 19.53
CA HIS A 112 7.22 12.88 18.34
C HIS A 112 7.63 14.08 17.49
N ALA A 113 7.44 13.95 16.15
CA ALA A 113 7.69 15.02 15.20
C ALA A 113 6.41 15.69 14.69
N ARG A 114 5.25 15.12 15.00
CA ARG A 114 3.93 15.59 14.56
C ARG A 114 2.94 15.51 15.70
N PHE A 115 2.18 16.58 15.85
CA PHE A 115 1.23 16.72 16.93
C PHE A 115 -0.11 17.19 16.35
N PRO A 116 -1.19 16.44 16.56
CA PRO A 116 -2.54 16.93 16.29
C PRO A 116 -2.82 18.15 17.16
N VAL A 117 -3.43 19.17 16.57
CA VAL A 117 -3.81 20.40 17.26
C VAL A 117 -5.32 20.42 17.43
N LEU A 118 -5.76 20.57 18.66
CA LEU A 118 -7.16 20.58 19.03
C LEU A 118 -7.61 21.99 19.37
N GLY A 119 -8.88 22.26 19.11
CA GLY A 119 -9.56 23.46 19.57
C GLY A 119 -10.17 23.26 20.96
N SER A 120 -11.50 23.41 21.05
CA SER A 120 -12.22 23.39 22.33
C SER A 120 -12.53 22.01 22.88
N SER A 121 -12.42 20.97 22.09
CA SER A 121 -12.71 19.57 22.47
C SER A 121 -11.78 18.59 21.75
N LEU A 122 -11.78 17.34 22.21
CA LEU A 122 -11.02 16.25 21.57
C LEU A 122 -11.52 15.93 20.14
N ASP A 123 -12.72 16.32 19.79
CA ASP A 123 -13.31 16.14 18.48
C ASP A 123 -13.09 17.38 17.57
N ASP A 124 -12.65 18.50 18.15
CA ASP A 124 -12.39 19.74 17.43
C ASP A 124 -10.95 19.77 16.92
N VAL A 125 -10.65 18.95 15.91
CA VAL A 125 -9.33 18.88 15.32
C VAL A 125 -9.11 20.04 14.36
N ARG A 126 -8.16 20.92 14.67
CA ARG A 126 -7.81 22.10 13.85
C ARG A 126 -6.76 21.80 12.79
N GLY A 127 -5.97 20.75 12.98
CA GLY A 127 -4.94 20.34 12.05
C GLY A 127 -3.78 19.65 12.73
N VAL A 128 -2.60 19.74 12.14
CA VAL A 128 -1.37 19.15 12.66
C VAL A 128 -0.22 20.15 12.62
N LEU A 129 0.62 20.13 13.66
CA LEU A 129 1.94 20.75 13.68
C LEU A 129 2.98 19.68 13.30
N ASP A 130 3.72 19.90 12.22
CA ASP A 130 4.86 19.06 11.81
C ASP A 130 6.17 19.81 12.07
N LEU A 131 7.00 19.29 12.97
CA LEU A 131 8.28 19.89 13.34
C LEU A 131 9.20 20.12 12.13
N ARG A 132 9.12 19.26 11.11
CA ARG A 132 9.93 19.41 9.88
C ARG A 132 9.58 20.68 9.11
N ARG A 133 8.32 21.14 9.15
CA ARG A 133 7.88 22.38 8.52
C ARG A 133 8.31 23.61 9.30
N LEU A 134 8.64 23.45 10.57
CA LEU A 134 9.16 24.54 11.42
C LEU A 134 10.68 24.72 11.29
N ALA A 135 11.37 23.79 10.61
CA ALA A 135 12.84 23.86 10.47
C ALA A 135 13.32 25.16 9.83
N GLU A 136 12.64 25.64 8.79
CA GLU A 136 12.99 26.90 8.13
C GLU A 136 12.71 28.14 9.02
N PRO A 137 11.53 28.32 9.64
CA PRO A 137 11.29 29.39 10.60
C PRO A 137 12.26 29.36 11.78
N ILE A 138 12.64 28.17 12.27
CA ILE A 138 13.64 28.04 13.34
C ILE A 138 14.98 28.54 12.86
N ALA A 139 15.46 28.10 11.70
CA ALA A 139 16.74 28.50 11.13
C ALA A 139 16.83 30.01 10.86
N LYS A 140 15.71 30.65 10.54
CA LYS A 140 15.61 32.11 10.35
C LYS A 140 15.45 32.88 11.64
N GLY A 141 15.39 32.22 12.80
CA GLY A 141 15.22 32.90 14.11
C GLY A 141 13.83 33.54 14.32
N LEU A 142 12.83 33.12 13.52
CA LEU A 142 11.46 33.66 13.58
C LEU A 142 10.65 33.12 14.75
N LEU A 143 11.06 31.96 15.30
CA LEU A 143 10.38 31.31 16.42
C LEU A 143 11.12 31.56 17.74
N GLN A 144 10.53 32.40 18.58
CA GLN A 144 10.94 32.62 19.95
C GLN A 144 10.08 31.75 20.88
N ARG A 145 10.53 31.55 22.13
CA ARG A 145 9.83 30.70 23.09
C ARG A 145 8.34 30.98 23.22
N ASP A 146 7.96 32.26 23.13
CA ASP A 146 6.58 32.73 23.29
C ASP A 146 5.82 32.88 21.95
N THR A 147 6.42 32.50 20.82
CA THR A 147 5.77 32.62 19.52
C THR A 147 4.58 31.65 19.43
N ALA A 148 3.41 32.17 19.11
CA ALA A 148 2.21 31.37 18.87
C ALA A 148 2.34 30.54 17.57
N LEU A 149 1.95 29.30 17.62
CA LEU A 149 2.11 28.35 16.50
C LEU A 149 0.86 28.16 15.65
N ALA A 150 -0.25 28.79 15.96
CA ALA A 150 -1.49 28.71 15.17
C ALA A 150 -1.29 28.96 13.65
N PRO A 151 -0.44 29.91 13.19
CA PRO A 151 -0.19 30.13 11.77
C PRO A 151 0.55 28.99 11.07
N TYR A 152 1.17 28.09 11.81
CA TYR A 152 1.93 26.94 11.29
C TYR A 152 1.14 25.64 11.33
N VAL A 153 -0.09 25.65 11.83
CA VAL A 153 -0.99 24.51 11.82
C VAL A 153 -1.44 24.25 10.38
N THR A 154 -1.26 23.03 9.93
CA THR A 154 -1.67 22.61 8.57
C THR A 154 -2.91 21.72 8.63
N PRO A 155 -3.80 21.83 7.65
CA PRO A 155 -4.95 20.93 7.59
C PRO A 155 -4.54 19.45 7.59
N VAL A 156 -5.38 18.61 8.14
CA VAL A 156 -5.18 17.17 8.19
C VAL A 156 -6.33 16.47 7.47
N THR A 157 -6.02 15.37 6.81
CA THR A 157 -7.02 14.54 6.15
C THR A 157 -7.68 13.62 7.17
N MET A 158 -9.01 13.60 7.19
CA MET A 158 -9.81 12.67 7.99
C MET A 158 -10.09 11.42 7.18
N VAL A 159 -10.03 10.28 7.82
CA VAL A 159 -10.37 8.97 7.23
C VAL A 159 -11.30 8.21 8.16
N GLN A 160 -12.06 7.27 7.63
CA GLN A 160 -12.94 6.45 8.44
C GLN A 160 -12.16 5.29 9.07
N GLU A 161 -12.50 4.89 10.27
CA GLU A 161 -11.88 3.76 10.98
C GLU A 161 -12.01 2.42 10.25
N THR A 162 -13.06 2.27 9.44
CA THR A 162 -13.35 1.08 8.64
C THR A 162 -12.64 1.05 7.28
N THR A 163 -11.92 2.12 6.92
CA THR A 163 -11.20 2.20 5.65
C THR A 163 -10.08 1.15 5.62
N PRO A 164 -9.93 0.38 4.53
CA PRO A 164 -8.78 -0.52 4.36
C PRO A 164 -7.46 0.24 4.36
N VAL A 165 -6.46 -0.28 5.07
CA VAL A 165 -5.13 0.37 5.16
C VAL A 165 -4.48 0.53 3.79
N ALA A 166 -4.73 -0.40 2.86
CA ALA A 166 -4.25 -0.32 1.48
C ALA A 166 -4.68 0.96 0.76
N GLU A 167 -5.87 1.51 1.05
CA GLU A 167 -6.36 2.75 0.46
C GLU A 167 -5.63 4.00 0.98
N LEU A 168 -4.99 3.90 2.15
CA LEU A 168 -4.21 4.99 2.72
C LEU A 168 -2.81 5.12 2.11
N LEU A 169 -2.28 4.07 1.50
CA LEU A 169 -0.92 4.07 0.93
C LEU A 169 -0.69 5.21 -0.07
N PRO A 170 -1.59 5.51 -1.02
CA PRO A 170 -1.42 6.65 -1.92
C PRO A 170 -1.39 7.99 -1.18
N LEU A 171 -2.21 8.17 -0.14
CA LEU A 171 -2.26 9.39 0.68
C LEU A 171 -0.96 9.59 1.46
N ILE A 172 -0.43 8.52 2.06
CA ILE A 172 0.84 8.54 2.79
C ILE A 172 1.99 8.85 1.83
N ARG A 173 2.01 8.24 0.65
CA ARG A 173 3.04 8.47 -0.38
C ARG A 173 2.98 9.88 -0.97
N SER A 174 1.83 10.51 -1.04
CA SER A 174 1.68 11.90 -1.49
C SER A 174 2.19 12.94 -0.49
N GLY A 175 2.70 12.49 0.66
CA GLY A 175 3.28 13.35 1.68
C GLY A 175 2.27 13.94 2.65
N GLN A 176 1.07 13.38 2.73
CA GLN A 176 0.12 13.75 3.79
C GLN A 176 0.77 13.54 5.16
N PRO A 177 0.78 14.55 6.04
CA PRO A 177 1.58 14.50 7.25
C PRO A 177 1.04 13.51 8.28
N LEU A 178 -0.24 13.35 8.34
CA LEU A 178 -0.96 12.49 9.27
C LEU A 178 -2.37 12.28 8.75
N LEU A 179 -2.99 11.19 9.13
CA LEU A 179 -4.39 10.89 8.89
C LEU A 179 -5.07 10.74 10.25
N LEU A 180 -6.24 11.31 10.40
CA LEU A 180 -7.06 11.20 11.60
C LEU A 180 -8.34 10.43 11.33
N VAL A 181 -8.81 9.74 12.32
CA VAL A 181 -9.97 8.85 12.27
C VAL A 181 -11.12 9.43 13.07
#